data_e70275d5664d4d1ae419d0a3dc2029ac
#
_entry.id   e70275d5664d4d1ae419d0a3dc2029ac
#
_cell.length_a   1.000
_cell.length_b   1.000
_cell.length_c   1.000
_cell.angle_alpha   90.00
_cell.angle_beta   90.00
_cell.angle_gamma   90.00
#
_symmetry.space_group_name_H-M   'P 1'
#
loop_
_entity.id
_entity.type
_entity.pdbx_description
1 polymer ?
#
loop_
_entity_poly.entity_id
_entity_poly.type
_entity_poly.pdbx_seq_one_letter_code
_entity_poly.pdbx_strand_id
1 'polypeptide(L)'
;MTVARLPSASRTFRRRVLGRAEDQATQDRDVLVLHDVTKQYPNGKLALRDVDLVIPEGDFVFLVGPSGAGKSTIIKLLIRDEVATRGQVVLDGQDLARLPRRQVPKMRRKIGIIFQDFKLLPSKTVWENVAFALEVTGTPRGKVRPAVDRVLALVGLSAQSQQTPAQLSGGEQQRTAIARALVHDPRLIIADEPTGNLDPLISWEILQLLLRINELGVTVMMATHNAEVVTALRKRVVALEEGRIIRDEVGGAYHRED
;
A
#
# COMPACT_ATOMS: atom_id res chain seq x y z
N MET A 1 -26.50 -17.22 10.01
CA MET A 1 -25.98 -17.36 8.63
C MET A 1 -24.54 -17.79 8.71
N THR A 2 -24.21 -18.94 8.17
CA THR A 2 -22.86 -19.54 8.30
C THR A 2 -21.90 -18.81 7.36
N VAL A 3 -20.97 -18.04 7.93
CA VAL A 3 -19.88 -17.41 7.17
C VAL A 3 -19.00 -18.53 6.63
N ALA A 4 -19.02 -18.72 5.31
CA ALA A 4 -18.20 -19.72 4.64
C ALA A 4 -16.72 -19.34 4.83
N ARG A 5 -15.95 -20.22 5.50
CA ARG A 5 -14.48 -20.13 5.56
C ARG A 5 -13.95 -20.11 4.14
N LEU A 6 -13.21 -19.05 3.78
CA LEU A 6 -12.53 -18.96 2.49
C LEU A 6 -11.48 -20.09 2.40
N PRO A 7 -11.41 -20.81 1.30
CA PRO A 7 -10.40 -21.85 1.10
C PRO A 7 -9.01 -21.23 0.96
N SER A 8 -7.96 -21.95 1.39
CA SER A 8 -6.56 -21.56 1.24
C SER A 8 -6.27 -21.07 -0.18
N ALA A 9 -5.35 -20.10 -0.33
CA ALA A 9 -5.02 -19.40 -1.58
C ALA A 9 -4.52 -20.32 -2.71
N SER A 10 -5.37 -21.24 -3.15
CA SER A 10 -5.19 -22.13 -4.30
C SER A 10 -5.77 -21.45 -5.56
N ARG A 11 -5.43 -21.97 -6.75
CA ARG A 11 -6.03 -21.56 -8.04
C ARG A 11 -7.56 -21.48 -7.98
N THR A 12 -8.19 -22.33 -7.19
CA THR A 12 -9.65 -22.40 -6.98
C THR A 12 -10.19 -21.17 -6.24
N PHE A 13 -9.43 -20.62 -5.29
CA PHE A 13 -9.78 -19.40 -4.56
C PHE A 13 -9.80 -18.18 -5.47
N ARG A 14 -8.78 -17.98 -6.32
CA ARG A 14 -8.71 -16.89 -7.30
C ARG A 14 -9.94 -16.86 -8.21
N ARG A 15 -10.31 -18.01 -8.77
CA ARG A 15 -11.44 -18.14 -9.71
C ARG A 15 -12.78 -17.77 -9.07
N ARG A 16 -12.94 -18.07 -7.77
CA ARG A 16 -14.21 -17.86 -7.05
C ARG A 16 -14.38 -16.42 -6.55
N VAL A 17 -13.29 -15.73 -6.18
CA VAL A 17 -13.33 -14.38 -5.62
C VAL A 17 -13.19 -13.31 -6.70
N LEU A 18 -12.35 -13.52 -7.73
CA LEU A 18 -12.02 -12.50 -8.71
C LEU A 18 -12.82 -12.59 -10.02
N GLY A 19 -13.60 -13.65 -10.25
CA GLY A 19 -14.50 -13.77 -11.41
C GLY A 19 -13.83 -13.68 -12.78
N ARG A 20 -12.50 -13.75 -12.86
CA ARG A 20 -11.75 -13.65 -14.12
C ARG A 20 -11.69 -14.98 -14.85
N ALA A 21 -12.10 -14.96 -16.12
CA ALA A 21 -11.85 -16.06 -17.06
C ALA A 21 -10.34 -16.18 -17.33
N GLU A 22 -9.86 -17.41 -17.39
CA GLU A 22 -8.46 -17.72 -17.76
C GLU A 22 -8.24 -17.38 -19.25
N ASP A 23 -7.72 -16.19 -19.53
CA ASP A 23 -7.04 -15.94 -20.79
C ASP A 23 -5.56 -16.34 -20.60
N GLN A 24 -5.11 -17.30 -21.41
CA GLN A 24 -3.85 -18.05 -21.30
C GLN A 24 -2.57 -17.24 -21.55
N ALA A 25 -2.60 -15.93 -21.61
CA ALA A 25 -1.46 -15.09 -22.00
C ALA A 25 -0.92 -14.15 -20.91
N THR A 26 -1.62 -13.95 -19.79
CA THR A 26 -1.10 -13.16 -18.67
C THR A 26 -1.13 -14.02 -17.41
N GLN A 27 0.02 -14.56 -17.02
CA GLN A 27 0.15 -15.11 -15.66
C GLN A 27 -0.15 -13.98 -14.68
N ASP A 28 -1.36 -13.99 -14.10
CA ASP A 28 -1.72 -13.11 -12.98
C ASP A 28 -0.67 -13.31 -11.89
N ARG A 29 0.30 -12.41 -11.80
CA ARG A 29 1.33 -12.42 -10.77
C ARG A 29 0.75 -11.77 -9.54
N ASP A 30 0.64 -12.53 -8.46
CA ASP A 30 0.33 -11.96 -7.16
C ASP A 30 1.49 -11.08 -6.73
N VAL A 31 1.19 -9.82 -6.45
CA VAL A 31 2.17 -8.90 -5.87
C VAL A 31 2.35 -9.21 -4.39
N LEU A 32 1.26 -9.58 -3.70
CA LEU A 32 1.28 -9.88 -2.28
C LEU A 32 0.50 -11.16 -1.99
N VAL A 33 1.11 -12.06 -1.19
CA VAL A 33 0.44 -13.22 -0.60
C VAL A 33 0.76 -13.29 0.89
N LEU A 34 -0.26 -13.28 1.72
CA LEU A 34 -0.21 -13.69 3.12
C LEU A 34 -0.84 -15.08 3.19
N HIS A 35 -0.14 -16.05 3.78
CA HIS A 35 -0.64 -17.41 3.96
C HIS A 35 -0.51 -17.85 5.40
N ASP A 36 -1.66 -18.09 6.05
CA ASP A 36 -1.78 -18.53 7.46
C ASP A 36 -0.95 -17.64 8.43
N VAL A 37 -0.99 -16.31 8.19
CA VAL A 37 -0.13 -15.38 8.89
C VAL A 37 -0.66 -15.08 10.28
N THR A 38 0.15 -15.40 11.29
CA THR A 38 -0.08 -15.06 12.70
C THR A 38 1.07 -14.19 13.19
N LYS A 39 0.74 -13.10 13.90
CA LYS A 39 1.72 -12.24 14.57
C LYS A 39 1.37 -12.03 16.02
N GLN A 40 2.27 -12.49 16.89
CA GLN A 40 2.26 -12.21 18.31
C GLN A 40 3.47 -11.33 18.66
N TYR A 41 3.23 -10.26 19.40
CA TYR A 41 4.30 -9.40 19.92
C TYR A 41 4.89 -9.95 21.23
N PRO A 42 6.12 -9.53 21.62
CA PRO A 42 6.75 -10.03 22.87
C PRO A 42 5.94 -9.78 24.15
N ASN A 43 5.08 -8.76 24.16
CA ASN A 43 4.16 -8.46 25.26
C ASN A 43 2.92 -9.39 25.32
N GLY A 44 2.90 -10.46 24.52
CA GLY A 44 1.80 -11.42 24.45
C GLY A 44 0.63 -10.98 23.55
N LYS A 45 0.59 -9.74 23.07
CA LYS A 45 -0.50 -9.26 22.21
C LYS A 45 -0.50 -10.00 20.88
N LEU A 46 -1.60 -10.68 20.58
CA LEU A 46 -1.86 -11.34 19.31
C LEU A 46 -2.49 -10.33 18.36
N ALA A 47 -1.70 -9.84 17.41
CA ALA A 47 -2.09 -8.76 16.51
C ALA A 47 -2.67 -9.24 15.17
N LEU A 48 -2.28 -10.44 14.70
CA LEU A 48 -2.85 -11.11 13.54
C LEU A 48 -3.06 -12.58 13.85
N ARG A 49 -4.14 -13.15 13.32
CA ARG A 49 -4.57 -14.53 13.57
C ARG A 49 -4.98 -15.21 12.29
N ASP A 50 -4.16 -16.15 11.82
CA ASP A 50 -4.44 -17.03 10.66
C ASP A 50 -4.95 -16.21 9.45
N VAL A 51 -4.20 -15.14 9.08
CA VAL A 51 -4.58 -14.22 8.00
C VAL A 51 -4.14 -14.78 6.67
N ASP A 52 -5.11 -14.99 5.76
CA ASP A 52 -4.92 -15.31 4.35
C ASP A 52 -5.36 -14.13 3.49
N LEU A 53 -4.47 -13.61 2.64
CA LEU A 53 -4.76 -12.50 1.72
C LEU A 53 -3.91 -12.64 0.46
N VAL A 54 -4.54 -12.48 -0.70
CA VAL A 54 -3.85 -12.41 -1.99
C VAL A 54 -4.21 -11.12 -2.67
N ILE A 55 -3.20 -10.33 -3.08
CA ILE A 55 -3.39 -9.11 -3.87
C ILE A 55 -2.71 -9.30 -5.22
N PRO A 56 -3.48 -9.41 -6.32
CA PRO A 56 -2.96 -9.46 -7.68
C PRO A 56 -2.28 -8.16 -8.11
N GLU A 57 -1.41 -8.24 -9.12
CA GLU A 57 -0.83 -7.06 -9.76
C GLU A 57 -1.92 -6.17 -10.37
N GLY A 58 -1.80 -4.85 -10.16
CA GLY A 58 -2.76 -3.85 -10.67
C GLY A 58 -4.05 -3.73 -9.86
N ASP A 59 -4.21 -4.47 -8.76
CA ASP A 59 -5.41 -4.34 -7.91
C ASP A 59 -5.37 -3.05 -7.07
N PHE A 60 -6.57 -2.51 -6.77
CA PHE A 60 -6.75 -1.45 -5.77
C PHE A 60 -7.56 -2.02 -4.61
N VAL A 61 -6.94 -2.10 -3.44
CA VAL A 61 -7.53 -2.75 -2.26
C VAL A 61 -7.62 -1.77 -1.10
N PHE A 62 -8.79 -1.62 -0.52
CA PHE A 62 -8.97 -0.98 0.77
C PHE A 62 -8.75 -2.00 1.90
N LEU A 63 -7.91 -1.65 2.85
CA LEU A 63 -7.72 -2.37 4.11
C LEU A 63 -8.44 -1.60 5.21
N VAL A 64 -9.60 -2.07 5.64
CA VAL A 64 -10.46 -1.37 6.59
C VAL A 64 -10.55 -2.11 7.92
N GLY A 65 -11.02 -1.42 8.95
CA GLY A 65 -11.22 -1.98 10.29
C GLY A 65 -10.95 -0.96 11.39
N PRO A 66 -11.40 -1.22 12.63
CA PRO A 66 -11.22 -0.32 13.76
C PRO A 66 -9.73 -0.12 14.11
N SER A 67 -9.47 0.85 14.98
CA SER A 67 -8.13 1.02 15.53
C SER A 67 -7.70 -0.23 16.28
N GLY A 68 -6.48 -0.70 16.04
CA GLY A 68 -5.97 -1.93 16.65
C GLY A 68 -6.37 -3.23 15.94
N ALA A 69 -7.17 -3.21 14.88
CA ALA A 69 -7.58 -4.41 14.14
C ALA A 69 -6.43 -5.21 13.49
N GLY A 70 -5.23 -4.62 13.35
CA GLY A 70 -4.08 -5.32 12.77
C GLY A 70 -3.54 -4.68 11.48
N LYS A 71 -4.18 -3.64 10.94
CA LYS A 71 -3.77 -2.95 9.69
C LYS A 71 -2.30 -2.55 9.68
N SER A 72 -1.86 -1.79 10.68
CA SER A 72 -0.45 -1.34 10.78
C SER A 72 0.51 -2.52 11.02
N THR A 73 0.04 -3.63 11.61
CA THR A 73 0.87 -4.85 11.73
C THR A 73 1.09 -5.51 10.38
N ILE A 74 0.08 -5.58 9.52
CA ILE A 74 0.25 -6.03 8.13
C ILE A 74 1.29 -5.16 7.42
N ILE A 75 1.16 -3.82 7.50
CA ILE A 75 2.11 -2.89 6.89
C ILE A 75 3.54 -3.15 7.38
N LYS A 76 3.75 -3.31 8.70
CA LYS A 76 5.07 -3.61 9.29
C LYS A 76 5.66 -4.94 8.80
N LEU A 77 4.83 -5.95 8.59
CA LEU A 77 5.28 -7.23 8.01
C LEU A 77 5.73 -7.03 6.56
N LEU A 78 4.98 -6.27 5.75
CA LEU A 78 5.28 -6.04 4.34
C LEU A 78 6.60 -5.29 4.15
N ILE A 79 6.88 -4.30 4.98
CA ILE A 79 8.15 -3.56 4.93
C ILE A 79 9.30 -4.26 5.66
N ARG A 80 9.05 -5.46 6.24
CA ARG A 80 10.03 -6.22 7.01
C ARG A 80 10.58 -5.44 8.22
N ASP A 81 9.72 -4.61 8.83
CA ASP A 81 9.96 -3.99 10.15
C ASP A 81 9.66 -5.01 11.26
N GLU A 82 8.67 -5.87 11.02
CA GLU A 82 8.32 -7.03 11.82
C GLU A 82 8.39 -8.32 10.98
N VAL A 83 8.41 -9.46 11.66
CA VAL A 83 8.33 -10.80 11.06
C VAL A 83 7.11 -11.50 11.61
N ALA A 84 6.45 -12.27 10.77
CA ALA A 84 5.36 -13.14 11.22
C ALA A 84 5.87 -14.17 12.23
N THR A 85 5.05 -14.46 13.25
CA THR A 85 5.35 -15.53 14.22
C THR A 85 5.11 -16.90 13.57
N ARG A 86 4.10 -17.00 12.70
CA ARG A 86 3.76 -18.19 11.92
C ARG A 86 3.22 -17.76 10.56
N GLY A 87 3.25 -18.67 9.60
CA GLY A 87 2.77 -18.44 8.24
C GLY A 87 3.81 -17.78 7.35
N GLN A 88 3.38 -17.35 6.18
CA GLN A 88 4.24 -16.84 5.12
C GLN A 88 3.76 -15.48 4.62
N VAL A 89 4.71 -14.55 4.42
CA VAL A 89 4.48 -13.25 3.75
C VAL A 89 5.34 -13.23 2.49
N VAL A 90 4.70 -13.26 1.33
CA VAL A 90 5.37 -13.26 0.03
C VAL A 90 5.08 -11.96 -0.70
N LEU A 91 6.12 -11.23 -1.09
CA LEU A 91 6.04 -10.02 -1.91
C LEU A 91 6.77 -10.25 -3.24
N ASP A 92 6.09 -10.04 -4.35
CA ASP A 92 6.64 -10.23 -5.71
C ASP A 92 7.44 -11.55 -5.84
N GLY A 93 6.82 -12.64 -5.36
CA GLY A 93 7.38 -14.00 -5.36
C GLY A 93 8.47 -14.28 -4.33
N GLN A 94 8.81 -13.32 -3.45
CA GLN A 94 9.86 -13.47 -2.43
C GLN A 94 9.26 -13.63 -1.03
N ASP A 95 9.59 -14.74 -0.35
CA ASP A 95 9.25 -14.93 1.06
C ASP A 95 10.06 -13.95 1.93
N LEU A 96 9.37 -13.01 2.58
CA LEU A 96 10.01 -11.94 3.36
C LEU A 96 10.70 -12.48 4.63
N ALA A 97 10.21 -13.57 5.22
CA ALA A 97 10.82 -14.17 6.41
C ALA A 97 12.21 -14.74 6.12
N ARG A 98 12.38 -15.34 4.94
CA ARG A 98 13.62 -15.96 4.48
C ARG A 98 14.63 -14.98 3.87
N LEU A 99 14.22 -13.71 3.70
CA LEU A 99 15.06 -12.71 3.05
C LEU A 99 16.26 -12.32 3.95
N PRO A 100 17.51 -12.46 3.48
CA PRO A 100 18.69 -12.00 4.22
C PRO A 100 18.61 -10.50 4.50
N ARG A 101 19.05 -10.06 5.69
CA ARG A 101 19.00 -8.64 6.11
C ARG A 101 19.58 -7.67 5.06
N ARG A 102 20.66 -8.07 4.38
CA ARG A 102 21.29 -7.27 3.31
C ARG A 102 20.42 -7.06 2.08
N GLN A 103 19.39 -7.88 1.87
CA GLN A 103 18.46 -7.78 0.74
C GLN A 103 17.20 -6.98 1.08
N VAL A 104 16.90 -6.73 2.35
CA VAL A 104 15.74 -5.96 2.80
C VAL A 104 15.68 -4.57 2.16
N PRO A 105 16.78 -3.79 2.05
CA PRO A 105 16.71 -2.50 1.36
C PRO A 105 16.31 -2.61 -0.11
N LYS A 106 16.75 -3.67 -0.82
CA LYS A 106 16.37 -3.92 -2.21
C LYS A 106 14.89 -4.30 -2.32
N MET A 107 14.39 -5.10 -1.40
CA MET A 107 12.96 -5.47 -1.33
C MET A 107 12.11 -4.23 -1.05
N ARG A 108 12.48 -3.37 -0.09
CA ARG A 108 11.74 -2.15 0.26
C ARG A 108 11.57 -1.18 -0.93
N ARG A 109 12.48 -1.18 -1.92
CA ARG A 109 12.33 -0.39 -3.15
C ARG A 109 11.14 -0.83 -4.02
N LYS A 110 10.67 -2.07 -3.84
CA LYS A 110 9.47 -2.57 -4.53
C LYS A 110 8.17 -2.06 -3.90
N ILE A 111 8.26 -1.39 -2.74
CA ILE A 111 7.13 -0.84 -2.01
C ILE A 111 7.29 0.67 -1.90
N GLY A 112 6.30 1.41 -2.33
CA GLY A 112 6.14 2.83 -2.01
C GLY A 112 5.24 2.99 -0.79
N ILE A 113 5.67 3.75 0.22
CA ILE A 113 4.85 3.99 1.42
C ILE A 113 4.46 5.46 1.48
N ILE A 114 3.17 5.69 1.71
CA ILE A 114 2.57 7.00 1.90
C ILE A 114 1.98 7.00 3.31
N PHE A 115 2.45 7.91 4.15
CA PHE A 115 2.02 8.05 5.54
C PHE A 115 1.03 9.20 5.70
N GLN A 116 0.20 9.14 6.73
CA GLN A 116 -0.74 10.20 7.10
C GLN A 116 -0.05 11.53 7.41
N ASP A 117 1.13 11.52 8.02
CA ASP A 117 1.91 12.69 8.45
C ASP A 117 3.04 13.06 7.47
N PHE A 118 2.88 12.68 6.19
CA PHE A 118 3.75 12.98 5.06
C PHE A 118 5.21 12.51 5.20
N LYS A 119 5.80 12.58 6.40
CA LYS A 119 7.22 12.25 6.70
C LYS A 119 8.21 12.92 5.74
N LEU A 120 7.97 14.16 5.38
CA LEU A 120 8.88 14.93 4.53
C LEU A 120 10.10 15.40 5.32
N LEU A 121 11.22 15.56 4.62
CA LEU A 121 12.45 16.15 5.16
C LEU A 121 12.30 17.68 5.15
N PRO A 122 12.19 18.34 6.31
CA PRO A 122 11.76 19.74 6.38
C PRO A 122 12.78 20.72 5.80
N SER A 123 14.06 20.36 5.83
CA SER A 123 15.17 21.18 5.30
C SER A 123 15.44 20.98 3.80
N LYS A 124 14.69 20.12 3.14
CA LYS A 124 14.86 19.78 1.72
C LYS A 124 13.69 20.29 0.89
N THR A 125 13.99 20.72 -0.33
CA THR A 125 12.95 21.09 -1.31
C THR A 125 12.09 19.88 -1.71
N VAL A 126 10.98 20.12 -2.41
CA VAL A 126 10.14 19.06 -3.03
C VAL A 126 11.00 18.15 -3.89
N TRP A 127 11.81 18.72 -4.77
CA TRP A 127 12.70 17.97 -5.64
C TRP A 127 13.68 17.10 -4.86
N GLU A 128 14.34 17.66 -3.86
CA GLU A 128 15.29 16.94 -3.01
C GLU A 128 14.64 15.86 -2.14
N ASN A 129 13.41 16.07 -1.65
CA ASN A 129 12.65 15.04 -0.94
C ASN A 129 12.42 13.80 -1.79
N VAL A 130 12.10 14.00 -3.07
CA VAL A 130 11.90 12.89 -4.02
C VAL A 130 13.24 12.28 -4.44
N ALA A 131 14.24 13.11 -4.76
CA ALA A 131 15.57 12.67 -5.17
C ALA A 131 16.26 11.84 -4.08
N PHE A 132 16.08 12.21 -2.82
CA PHE A 132 16.68 11.51 -1.66
C PHE A 132 16.40 10.02 -1.68
N ALA A 133 15.19 9.59 -2.05
CA ALA A 133 14.85 8.16 -2.14
C ALA A 133 15.76 7.43 -3.14
N LEU A 134 16.10 8.03 -4.27
CA LEU A 134 16.99 7.46 -5.28
C LEU A 134 18.46 7.53 -4.86
N GLU A 135 18.87 8.63 -4.24
CA GLU A 135 20.27 8.88 -3.81
C GLU A 135 20.71 7.88 -2.74
N VAL A 136 19.90 7.67 -1.69
CA VAL A 136 20.22 6.71 -0.62
C VAL A 136 20.27 5.26 -1.09
N THR A 137 19.72 4.99 -2.26
CA THR A 137 19.74 3.65 -2.87
C THR A 137 20.83 3.47 -3.92
N GLY A 138 21.68 4.48 -4.10
CA GLY A 138 22.82 4.44 -5.02
C GLY A 138 22.43 4.51 -6.50
N THR A 139 21.29 5.14 -6.82
CA THR A 139 20.89 5.36 -8.21
C THR A 139 21.91 6.27 -8.92
N PRO A 140 22.40 5.92 -10.13
CA PRO A 140 23.35 6.75 -10.86
C PRO A 140 22.81 8.17 -11.08
N ARG A 141 23.66 9.18 -10.82
CA ARG A 141 23.28 10.61 -10.89
C ARG A 141 22.54 11.00 -12.16
N GLY A 142 22.97 10.50 -13.33
CA GLY A 142 22.30 10.78 -14.61
C GLY A 142 20.87 10.24 -14.72
N LYS A 143 20.44 9.31 -13.86
CA LYS A 143 19.08 8.76 -13.82
C LYS A 143 18.19 9.45 -12.80
N VAL A 144 18.76 10.16 -11.80
CA VAL A 144 17.99 10.79 -10.73
C VAL A 144 17.08 11.89 -11.27
N ARG A 145 17.66 12.87 -11.96
CA ARG A 145 16.92 14.04 -12.45
C ARG A 145 15.73 13.65 -13.35
N PRO A 146 15.90 12.83 -14.41
CA PRO A 146 14.77 12.45 -15.27
C PRO A 146 13.67 11.69 -14.52
N ALA A 147 14.03 10.85 -13.52
CA ALA A 147 13.06 10.12 -12.72
C ALA A 147 12.26 11.06 -11.81
N VAL A 148 12.93 11.99 -11.11
CA VAL A 148 12.27 12.97 -10.25
C VAL A 148 11.35 13.89 -11.04
N ASP A 149 11.85 14.48 -12.14
CA ASP A 149 11.08 15.42 -12.96
C ASP A 149 9.81 14.74 -13.52
N ARG A 150 9.90 13.47 -13.93
CA ARG A 150 8.75 12.67 -14.41
C ARG A 150 7.69 12.47 -13.31
N VAL A 151 8.08 12.08 -12.10
CA VAL A 151 7.10 11.85 -11.02
C VAL A 151 6.51 13.14 -10.49
N LEU A 152 7.29 14.24 -10.47
CA LEU A 152 6.78 15.57 -10.11
C LEU A 152 5.75 16.07 -11.13
N ALA A 153 5.96 15.84 -12.41
CA ALA A 153 4.98 16.13 -13.45
C ALA A 153 3.69 15.29 -13.26
N LEU A 154 3.82 13.99 -12.94
CA LEU A 154 2.69 13.10 -12.71
C LEU A 154 1.80 13.57 -11.53
N VAL A 155 2.41 14.03 -10.42
CA VAL A 155 1.67 14.51 -9.25
C VAL A 155 1.32 16.00 -9.31
N GLY A 156 1.70 16.73 -10.40
CA GLY A 156 1.37 18.14 -10.61
C GLY A 156 2.18 19.12 -9.75
N LEU A 157 3.44 18.78 -9.41
CA LEU A 157 4.30 19.61 -8.54
C LEU A 157 5.55 20.16 -9.24
N SER A 158 5.59 20.19 -10.57
CA SER A 158 6.75 20.70 -11.30
C SER A 158 7.08 22.15 -10.96
N ALA A 159 6.06 23.00 -10.79
CA ALA A 159 6.24 24.41 -10.43
C ALA A 159 6.73 24.63 -8.99
N GLN A 160 6.39 23.72 -8.07
CA GLN A 160 6.75 23.77 -6.64
C GLN A 160 8.06 23.02 -6.34
N SER A 161 8.76 22.53 -7.34
CA SER A 161 9.94 21.66 -7.19
C SER A 161 11.03 22.25 -6.27
N GLN A 162 11.19 23.57 -6.22
CA GLN A 162 12.19 24.26 -5.39
C GLN A 162 11.65 24.75 -4.04
N GLN A 163 10.37 24.57 -3.75
CA GLN A 163 9.78 24.94 -2.46
C GLN A 163 10.13 23.91 -1.38
N THR A 164 10.21 24.37 -0.12
CA THR A 164 10.35 23.50 1.05
C THR A 164 8.98 23.10 1.59
N PRO A 165 8.86 22.03 2.41
CA PRO A 165 7.60 21.60 3.00
C PRO A 165 6.83 22.70 3.73
N ALA A 166 7.53 23.64 4.38
CA ALA A 166 6.91 24.76 5.10
C ALA A 166 6.18 25.75 4.17
N GLN A 167 6.49 25.75 2.88
CA GLN A 167 5.88 26.62 1.86
C GLN A 167 4.72 25.96 1.12
N LEU A 168 4.43 24.69 1.43
CA LEU A 168 3.43 23.87 0.75
C LEU A 168 2.14 23.77 1.55
N SER A 169 1.01 23.74 0.86
CA SER A 169 -0.27 23.28 1.42
C SER A 169 -0.20 21.81 1.83
N GLY A 170 -1.13 21.35 2.67
CA GLY A 170 -1.21 19.94 3.08
C GLY A 170 -1.35 18.99 1.88
N GLY A 171 -2.13 19.36 0.88
CA GLY A 171 -2.29 18.58 -0.36
C GLY A 171 -1.00 18.50 -1.18
N GLU A 172 -0.23 19.58 -1.29
CA GLU A 172 1.08 19.58 -1.96
C GLU A 172 2.12 18.75 -1.19
N GLN A 173 2.09 18.80 0.14
CA GLN A 173 2.94 17.94 0.96
C GLN A 173 2.62 16.46 0.73
N GLN A 174 1.34 16.11 0.68
CA GLN A 174 0.90 14.73 0.40
C GLN A 174 1.27 14.30 -1.02
N ARG A 175 1.10 15.15 -2.03
CA ARG A 175 1.56 14.86 -3.39
C ARG A 175 3.08 14.67 -3.46
N THR A 176 3.85 15.41 -2.65
CA THR A 176 5.31 15.22 -2.52
C THR A 176 5.64 13.86 -1.91
N ALA A 177 4.91 13.43 -0.88
CA ALA A 177 5.06 12.10 -0.28
C ALA A 177 4.71 10.98 -1.28
N ILE A 178 3.66 11.17 -2.08
CA ILE A 178 3.28 10.26 -3.17
C ILE A 178 4.38 10.19 -4.23
N ALA A 179 4.91 11.33 -4.69
CA ALA A 179 6.01 11.37 -5.66
C ALA A 179 7.25 10.61 -5.15
N ARG A 180 7.62 10.81 -3.87
CA ARG A 180 8.72 10.09 -3.23
C ARG A 180 8.47 8.57 -3.17
N ALA A 181 7.24 8.14 -2.94
CA ALA A 181 6.86 6.74 -2.93
C ALA A 181 6.95 6.10 -4.33
N LEU A 182 6.65 6.88 -5.38
CA LEU A 182 6.60 6.41 -6.78
C LEU A 182 7.96 6.37 -7.48
N VAL A 183 8.93 7.17 -7.02
CA VAL A 183 10.17 7.43 -7.79
C VAL A 183 11.03 6.20 -8.09
N HIS A 184 10.83 5.12 -7.31
CA HIS A 184 11.49 3.82 -7.50
C HIS A 184 10.74 2.88 -8.46
N ASP A 185 9.61 3.30 -9.03
CA ASP A 185 8.74 2.43 -9.83
C ASP A 185 8.30 1.18 -9.03
N PRO A 186 7.61 1.37 -7.89
CA PRO A 186 7.27 0.28 -6.98
C PRO A 186 6.21 -0.66 -7.58
N ARG A 187 6.24 -1.94 -7.16
CA ARG A 187 5.20 -2.92 -7.48
C ARG A 187 3.93 -2.74 -6.66
N LEU A 188 4.08 -2.20 -5.44
CA LEU A 188 3.01 -2.00 -4.49
C LEU A 188 3.14 -0.63 -3.82
N ILE A 189 2.07 0.15 -3.84
CA ILE A 189 1.93 1.31 -2.97
C ILE A 189 1.10 0.92 -1.76
N ILE A 190 1.61 1.24 -0.58
CA ILE A 190 0.89 1.16 0.69
C ILE A 190 0.60 2.59 1.13
N ALA A 191 -0.66 2.96 1.19
CA ALA A 191 -1.11 4.25 1.68
C ALA A 191 -1.79 4.07 3.05
N ASP A 192 -1.15 4.55 4.12
CA ASP A 192 -1.67 4.47 5.48
C ASP A 192 -2.34 5.79 5.85
N GLU A 193 -3.69 5.81 5.83
CA GLU A 193 -4.54 6.98 6.07
C GLU A 193 -4.12 8.23 5.27
N PRO A 194 -3.95 8.13 3.94
CA PRO A 194 -3.31 9.18 3.14
C PRO A 194 -4.08 10.50 3.07
N THR A 195 -5.30 10.54 3.58
CA THR A 195 -6.19 11.71 3.57
C THR A 195 -6.58 12.18 4.96
N GLY A 196 -6.06 11.54 6.02
CA GLY A 196 -6.51 11.77 7.40
C GLY A 196 -6.25 13.17 7.95
N ASN A 197 -5.31 13.93 7.36
CA ASN A 197 -4.95 15.30 7.78
C ASN A 197 -5.35 16.36 6.74
N LEU A 198 -6.22 16.03 5.80
CA LEU A 198 -6.61 16.89 4.68
C LEU A 198 -8.11 17.21 4.74
N ASP A 199 -8.49 18.37 4.18
CA ASP A 199 -9.89 18.70 4.01
C ASP A 199 -10.55 17.77 2.94
N PRO A 200 -11.90 17.71 2.91
CA PRO A 200 -12.61 16.77 2.02
C PRO A 200 -12.31 16.95 0.53
N LEU A 201 -12.15 18.19 0.06
CA LEU A 201 -11.89 18.47 -1.35
C LEU A 201 -10.49 17.97 -1.75
N ILE A 202 -9.49 18.33 -0.98
CA ILE A 202 -8.10 17.88 -1.21
C ILE A 202 -7.99 16.37 -1.04
N SER A 203 -8.70 15.79 -0.06
CA SER A 203 -8.77 14.34 0.13
C SER A 203 -9.25 13.63 -1.15
N TRP A 204 -10.28 14.17 -1.79
CA TRP A 204 -10.79 13.63 -3.05
C TRP A 204 -9.76 13.72 -4.17
N GLU A 205 -9.04 14.84 -4.31
CA GLU A 205 -7.96 14.99 -5.30
C GLU A 205 -6.83 13.96 -5.10
N ILE A 206 -6.43 13.71 -3.84
CA ILE A 206 -5.42 12.69 -3.52
C ILE A 206 -5.90 11.30 -3.88
N LEU A 207 -7.18 10.99 -3.63
CA LEU A 207 -7.78 9.71 -4.02
C LEU A 207 -7.81 9.53 -5.53
N GLN A 208 -8.21 10.56 -6.30
CA GLN A 208 -8.17 10.54 -7.75
C GLN A 208 -6.74 10.32 -8.28
N LEU A 209 -5.73 10.93 -7.63
CA LEU A 209 -4.34 10.70 -7.99
C LEU A 209 -3.92 9.24 -7.74
N LEU A 210 -4.30 8.64 -6.62
CA LEU A 210 -4.01 7.22 -6.34
C LEU A 210 -4.72 6.28 -7.32
N LEU A 211 -5.96 6.59 -7.71
CA LEU A 211 -6.68 5.83 -8.74
C LEU A 211 -5.96 5.92 -10.10
N ARG A 212 -5.54 7.12 -10.51
CA ARG A 212 -4.78 7.31 -11.74
C ARG A 212 -3.45 6.55 -11.73
N ILE A 213 -2.76 6.51 -10.60
CA ILE A 213 -1.53 5.71 -10.43
C ILE A 213 -1.84 4.22 -10.58
N ASN A 214 -2.97 3.77 -10.04
CA ASN A 214 -3.41 2.37 -10.19
C ASN A 214 -3.76 2.04 -11.66
N GLU A 215 -4.42 2.94 -12.38
CA GLU A 215 -4.72 2.81 -13.81
C GLU A 215 -3.44 2.69 -14.67
N LEU A 216 -2.31 3.22 -14.20
CA LEU A 216 -0.99 3.04 -14.82
C LEU A 216 -0.37 1.66 -14.51
N GLY A 217 -1.09 0.78 -13.81
CA GLY A 217 -0.68 -0.60 -13.52
C GLY A 217 -0.04 -0.81 -12.14
N VAL A 218 0.11 0.23 -11.31
CA VAL A 218 0.67 0.10 -9.97
C VAL A 218 -0.38 -0.49 -9.03
N THR A 219 -0.04 -1.53 -8.28
CA THR A 219 -0.92 -2.08 -7.24
C THR A 219 -1.02 -1.12 -6.06
N VAL A 220 -2.22 -0.88 -5.54
CA VAL A 220 -2.44 0.02 -4.41
C VAL A 220 -3.17 -0.70 -3.28
N MET A 221 -2.60 -0.67 -2.07
CA MET A 221 -3.25 -1.06 -0.83
C MET A 221 -3.40 0.18 0.05
N MET A 222 -4.63 0.61 0.29
CA MET A 222 -4.93 1.78 1.10
C MET A 222 -5.59 1.38 2.41
N ALA A 223 -4.90 1.60 3.52
CA ALA A 223 -5.49 1.49 4.85
C ALA A 223 -6.27 2.76 5.16
N THR A 224 -7.55 2.62 5.51
CA THR A 224 -8.40 3.74 5.90
C THR A 224 -9.56 3.30 6.78
N HIS A 225 -10.06 4.23 7.59
CA HIS A 225 -11.32 4.10 8.34
C HIS A 225 -12.45 4.99 7.77
N ASN A 226 -12.20 5.69 6.65
CA ASN A 226 -13.18 6.57 6.01
C ASN A 226 -14.17 5.75 5.15
N ALA A 227 -15.36 5.51 5.71
CA ALA A 227 -16.42 4.74 5.08
C ALA A 227 -16.94 5.37 3.78
N GLU A 228 -17.01 6.71 3.71
CA GLU A 228 -17.50 7.43 2.53
C GLU A 228 -16.59 7.19 1.32
N VAL A 229 -15.29 7.29 1.52
CA VAL A 229 -14.29 7.03 0.48
C VAL A 229 -14.40 5.61 -0.08
N VAL A 230 -14.47 4.62 0.82
CA VAL A 230 -14.55 3.21 0.44
C VAL A 230 -15.83 2.94 -0.37
N THR A 231 -16.97 3.49 0.09
CA THR A 231 -18.28 3.31 -0.56
C THR A 231 -18.34 4.04 -1.91
N ALA A 232 -17.75 5.24 -2.01
CA ALA A 232 -17.75 6.01 -3.26
C ALA A 232 -16.92 5.36 -4.37
N LEU A 233 -15.76 4.80 -4.02
CA LEU A 233 -14.82 4.25 -5.02
C LEU A 233 -15.12 2.81 -5.43
N ARG A 234 -15.88 2.06 -4.67
CA ARG A 234 -16.34 0.67 -4.96
C ARG A 234 -15.21 -0.24 -5.44
N LYS A 235 -14.03 -0.11 -4.86
CA LYS A 235 -12.92 -1.02 -5.09
C LYS A 235 -13.02 -2.25 -4.17
N ARG A 236 -12.06 -3.15 -4.23
CA ARG A 236 -11.99 -4.31 -3.33
C ARG A 236 -11.79 -3.85 -1.89
N VAL A 237 -12.53 -4.43 -0.97
CA VAL A 237 -12.50 -4.13 0.47
C VAL A 237 -12.12 -5.38 1.24
N VAL A 238 -11.04 -5.28 2.00
CA VAL A 238 -10.60 -6.29 2.97
C VAL A 238 -10.80 -5.72 4.36
N ALA A 239 -11.74 -6.28 5.12
CA ALA A 239 -12.05 -5.83 6.46
C ALA A 239 -11.34 -6.69 7.50
N LEU A 240 -10.59 -6.02 8.41
CA LEU A 240 -9.95 -6.64 9.56
C LEU A 240 -10.70 -6.33 10.84
N GLU A 241 -10.85 -7.35 11.67
CA GLU A 241 -11.34 -7.23 13.04
C GLU A 241 -10.58 -8.21 13.94
N GLU A 242 -10.13 -7.75 15.10
CA GLU A 242 -9.35 -8.55 16.08
C GLU A 242 -8.23 -9.42 15.49
N GLY A 243 -7.54 -8.88 14.47
CA GLY A 243 -6.44 -9.55 13.78
C GLY A 243 -6.86 -10.60 12.76
N ARG A 244 -8.13 -10.70 12.40
CA ARG A 244 -8.66 -11.62 11.38
C ARG A 244 -9.25 -10.86 10.20
N ILE A 245 -9.18 -11.44 9.00
CA ILE A 245 -9.98 -10.97 7.88
C ILE A 245 -11.38 -11.53 8.05
N ILE A 246 -12.36 -10.63 8.23
CA ILE A 246 -13.77 -10.97 8.36
C ILE A 246 -14.52 -10.84 7.04
N ARG A 247 -13.99 -10.02 6.10
CA ARG A 247 -14.58 -9.78 4.80
C ARG A 247 -13.52 -9.49 3.75
N ASP A 248 -13.72 -9.99 2.52
CA ASP A 248 -12.90 -9.71 1.34
C ASP A 248 -13.84 -9.70 0.13
N GLU A 249 -14.18 -8.51 -0.37
CA GLU A 249 -15.20 -8.31 -1.41
C GLU A 249 -14.73 -7.34 -2.48
N VAL A 250 -14.99 -7.68 -3.74
CA VAL A 250 -14.76 -6.79 -4.89
C VAL A 250 -15.98 -5.89 -5.07
N GLY A 251 -15.76 -4.58 -5.17
CA GLY A 251 -16.87 -3.60 -5.27
C GLY A 251 -17.64 -3.40 -3.97
N GLY A 252 -17.01 -3.76 -2.84
CA GLY A 252 -17.63 -3.66 -1.52
C GLY A 252 -17.88 -2.22 -1.07
N ALA A 253 -18.88 -2.06 -0.18
CA ALA A 253 -19.10 -0.84 0.57
C ALA A 253 -18.58 -1.02 2.00
N TYR A 254 -18.24 0.08 2.67
CA TYR A 254 -17.89 0.03 4.08
C TYR A 254 -19.19 -0.05 4.92
N HIS A 255 -19.51 -1.24 5.39
CA HIS A 255 -20.56 -1.41 6.40
C HIS A 255 -19.90 -1.54 7.76
N ARG A 256 -20.18 -0.61 8.67
CA ARG A 256 -19.98 -0.83 10.09
C ARG A 256 -21.17 -1.69 10.54
N GLU A 257 -20.92 -2.91 10.95
CA GLU A 257 -21.96 -3.61 11.73
C GLU A 257 -22.00 -2.89 13.10
N ASP A 258 -23.18 -2.30 13.40
CA ASP A 258 -23.49 -1.63 14.68
C ASP A 258 -23.45 -2.62 15.86
#